data_e8691277252c2913c9dffba9c45d1b98
#
_entry.id   e8691277252c2913c9dffba9c45d1b98
#
_cell.length_a   1.000
_cell.length_b   1.000
_cell.length_c   1.000
_cell.angle_alpha   90.00
_cell.angle_beta   90.00
_cell.angle_gamma   90.00
#
_symmetry.space_group_name_H-M   'P 1'
#
loop_
_entity.id
_entity.type
_entity.pdbx_description
1 polymer ?
#
loop_
_entity_poly.entity_id
_entity_poly.type
_entity_poly.pdbx_seq_one_letter_code
_entity_poly.pdbx_strand_id
1 'polypeptide(L)'
;MRAKGCVLACWNMMIPYLCPELPEAQKEALHYLVKVPLVYTSVGIRNWTSFQKLGIQRVSSPGSYWSAVSLNSPVNMGEYRSPTSPEEPILLHLSRSPCKPGLPAREQHKIGRYELLTTTFETFERKIRDQLARTLSAGGFDPARDIEAITVNRWPHGYGYEYNPLFDPDWPEDQRPNVIGRKPFGKITIANTDSAATAYTDAAIDQAYRAVNELLPG
;
A
#
# COMPACT_ATOMS: atom_id res chain seq x y z
N MET A 1 10.49 -30.50 -8.89
CA MET A 1 11.41 -30.23 -7.75
C MET A 1 10.89 -30.98 -6.54
N ARG A 2 11.76 -31.58 -5.72
CA ARG A 2 11.36 -32.22 -4.46
C ARG A 2 12.05 -31.50 -3.30
N ALA A 3 11.30 -31.17 -2.24
CA ALA A 3 11.82 -30.51 -1.04
C ALA A 3 11.33 -31.23 0.22
N LYS A 4 12.07 -31.09 1.32
CA LYS A 4 11.69 -31.65 2.63
C LYS A 4 10.62 -30.82 3.33
N GLY A 5 10.54 -29.53 3.01
CA GLY A 5 9.54 -28.60 3.48
C GLY A 5 9.41 -27.43 2.50
N CYS A 6 8.34 -26.68 2.59
CA CYS A 6 8.05 -25.52 1.75
C CYS A 6 7.49 -24.38 2.60
N VAL A 7 8.02 -23.18 2.44
CA VAL A 7 7.44 -21.96 3.02
C VAL A 7 6.81 -21.14 1.89
N LEU A 8 5.50 -20.94 1.97
CA LEU A 8 4.77 -20.07 1.05
C LEU A 8 4.80 -18.63 1.61
N ALA A 9 5.68 -17.81 1.06
CA ALA A 9 5.87 -16.40 1.45
C ALA A 9 5.22 -15.43 0.45
N CYS A 10 4.29 -15.91 -0.36
CA CYS A 10 3.56 -15.11 -1.33
C CYS A 10 2.28 -14.53 -0.73
N TRP A 11 1.62 -13.65 -1.48
CA TRP A 11 0.32 -13.11 -1.10
C TRP A 11 -0.71 -14.22 -0.81
N ASN A 12 -1.35 -14.15 0.36
CA ASN A 12 -2.22 -15.22 0.88
C ASN A 12 -3.32 -15.67 -0.07
N MET A 13 -3.93 -14.76 -0.83
CA MET A 13 -5.00 -15.10 -1.78
C MET A 13 -4.52 -15.95 -2.97
N MET A 14 -3.22 -16.04 -3.21
CA MET A 14 -2.64 -16.92 -4.25
C MET A 14 -2.44 -18.35 -3.76
N ILE A 15 -2.37 -18.56 -2.46
CA ILE A 15 -2.04 -19.86 -1.86
C ILE A 15 -3.06 -20.95 -2.21
N PRO A 16 -4.40 -20.70 -2.17
CA PRO A 16 -5.38 -21.71 -2.59
C PRO A 16 -5.23 -22.20 -4.04
N TYR A 17 -4.66 -21.36 -4.92
CA TYR A 17 -4.37 -21.77 -6.32
C TYR A 17 -3.07 -22.58 -6.43
N LEU A 18 -2.12 -22.36 -5.54
CA LEU A 18 -0.85 -23.10 -5.50
C LEU A 18 -1.00 -24.43 -4.74
N CYS A 19 -1.93 -24.51 -3.81
CA CYS A 19 -2.16 -25.62 -2.93
C CYS A 19 -3.68 -25.92 -2.84
N PRO A 20 -4.29 -26.44 -3.91
CA PRO A 20 -5.74 -26.66 -3.99
C PRO A 20 -6.26 -27.72 -3.02
N GLU A 21 -5.38 -28.55 -2.46
CA GLU A 21 -5.68 -29.58 -1.45
C GLU A 21 -5.86 -29.05 -0.03
N LEU A 22 -5.64 -27.76 0.22
CA LEU A 22 -5.91 -27.14 1.53
C LEU A 22 -7.37 -27.34 1.98
N PRO A 23 -7.62 -27.49 3.31
CA PRO A 23 -8.98 -27.51 3.84
C PRO A 23 -9.78 -26.27 3.42
N GLU A 24 -11.08 -26.43 3.17
CA GLU A 24 -11.92 -25.35 2.66
C GLU A 24 -11.95 -24.13 3.61
N ALA A 25 -12.09 -24.39 4.94
CA ALA A 25 -12.04 -23.31 5.93
C ALA A 25 -10.73 -22.52 5.93
N GLN A 26 -9.59 -23.16 5.59
CA GLN A 26 -8.31 -22.49 5.44
C GLN A 26 -8.26 -21.64 4.16
N LYS A 27 -8.82 -22.14 3.05
CA LYS A 27 -8.92 -21.37 1.79
C LYS A 27 -9.81 -20.14 1.96
N GLU A 28 -10.95 -20.28 2.61
CA GLU A 28 -11.85 -19.17 2.92
C GLU A 28 -11.14 -18.10 3.78
N ALA A 29 -10.41 -18.53 4.78
CA ALA A 29 -9.61 -17.64 5.64
C ALA A 29 -8.51 -16.91 4.86
N LEU A 30 -7.78 -17.59 3.97
CA LEU A 30 -6.78 -16.99 3.09
C LEU A 30 -7.39 -15.98 2.11
N HIS A 31 -8.62 -16.21 1.63
CA HIS A 31 -9.34 -15.30 0.77
C HIS A 31 -9.99 -14.12 1.50
N TYR A 32 -10.10 -14.17 2.83
CA TYR A 32 -10.72 -13.08 3.61
C TYR A 32 -9.89 -11.81 3.56
N LEU A 33 -8.57 -11.90 3.61
CA LEU A 33 -7.64 -10.80 3.79
C LEU A 33 -7.40 -10.02 2.47
N VAL A 34 -8.40 -9.28 2.02
CA VAL A 34 -8.38 -8.52 0.76
C VAL A 34 -7.56 -7.25 0.91
N LYS A 35 -6.47 -7.14 0.16
CA LYS A 35 -5.59 -5.95 0.17
C LYS A 35 -6.23 -4.75 -0.53
N VAL A 36 -5.84 -3.56 -0.10
CA VAL A 36 -6.35 -2.27 -0.60
C VAL A 36 -5.61 -1.89 -1.89
N PRO A 37 -6.30 -1.47 -2.96
CA PRO A 37 -5.63 -0.83 -4.09
C PRO A 37 -5.17 0.57 -3.69
N LEU A 38 -3.95 0.94 -4.08
CA LEU A 38 -3.41 2.27 -3.79
C LEU A 38 -2.50 2.77 -4.92
N VAL A 39 -2.39 4.10 -5.00
CA VAL A 39 -1.46 4.79 -5.90
C VAL A 39 -0.54 5.66 -5.07
N TYR A 40 0.75 5.48 -5.27
CA TYR A 40 1.78 6.41 -4.85
C TYR A 40 2.32 7.15 -6.06
N THR A 41 2.28 8.46 -6.00
CA THR A 41 2.82 9.31 -7.03
C THR A 41 3.94 10.16 -6.47
N SER A 42 5.06 10.21 -7.18
CA SER A 42 6.14 11.15 -6.90
C SER A 42 6.17 12.20 -8.01
N VAL A 43 6.17 13.47 -7.61
CA VAL A 43 6.25 14.61 -8.52
C VAL A 43 7.52 15.39 -8.20
N GLY A 44 8.46 15.42 -9.13
CA GLY A 44 9.65 16.27 -9.04
C GLY A 44 9.29 17.71 -9.36
N ILE A 45 9.55 18.63 -8.43
CA ILE A 45 9.35 20.06 -8.63
C ILE A 45 10.67 20.82 -8.51
N ARG A 46 10.81 21.90 -9.29
CA ARG A 46 12.04 22.71 -9.37
C ARG A 46 12.39 23.40 -8.08
N ASN A 47 11.42 23.74 -7.26
CA ASN A 47 11.55 24.43 -5.99
C ASN A 47 10.29 24.22 -5.15
N TRP A 48 10.38 24.44 -3.85
CA TRP A 48 9.23 24.35 -2.94
C TRP A 48 8.88 25.67 -2.26
N THR A 49 9.24 26.80 -2.91
CA THR A 49 8.96 28.16 -2.41
C THR A 49 7.48 28.41 -2.18
N SER A 50 6.59 27.78 -2.96
CA SER A 50 5.14 27.86 -2.78
C SER A 50 4.68 27.28 -1.44
N PHE A 51 5.25 26.15 -1.02
CA PHE A 51 4.99 25.55 0.29
C PHE A 51 5.47 26.45 1.43
N GLN A 52 6.68 27.01 1.30
CA GLN A 52 7.24 27.95 2.27
C GLN A 52 6.35 29.19 2.43
N LYS A 53 5.94 29.83 1.31
CA LYS A 53 5.07 31.01 1.34
C LYS A 53 3.71 30.74 1.97
N LEU A 54 3.18 29.52 1.81
CA LEU A 54 1.92 29.11 2.42
C LEU A 54 2.07 28.62 3.87
N GLY A 55 3.30 28.42 4.34
CA GLY A 55 3.58 27.89 5.69
C GLY A 55 3.12 26.44 5.87
N ILE A 56 3.15 25.63 4.82
CA ILE A 56 2.67 24.24 4.83
C ILE A 56 3.75 23.27 4.36
N GLN A 57 3.68 22.02 4.82
CA GLN A 57 4.51 20.91 4.34
C GLN A 57 3.65 19.75 3.81
N ARG A 58 2.41 19.69 4.25
CA ARG A 58 1.45 18.65 3.89
C ARG A 58 0.06 19.25 3.77
N VAL A 59 -0.71 18.71 2.82
CA VAL A 59 -2.12 19.04 2.63
C VAL A 59 -2.91 17.73 2.66
N SER A 60 -3.93 17.65 3.52
CA SER A 60 -4.94 16.60 3.48
C SER A 60 -6.17 17.15 2.77
N SER A 61 -6.65 16.42 1.78
CA SER A 61 -7.77 16.83 0.92
C SER A 61 -8.81 15.71 0.83
N PRO A 62 -9.56 15.42 1.91
CA PRO A 62 -10.62 14.41 1.87
C PRO A 62 -11.62 14.71 0.76
N GLY A 63 -11.98 13.70 -0.03
CA GLY A 63 -12.90 13.84 -1.16
C GLY A 63 -12.29 14.38 -2.46
N SER A 64 -11.04 14.86 -2.45
CA SER A 64 -10.30 15.20 -3.66
C SER A 64 -9.75 13.95 -4.36
N TYR A 65 -9.30 14.11 -5.62
CA TYR A 65 -8.72 12.98 -6.35
C TYR A 65 -7.50 12.40 -5.63
N TRP A 66 -6.56 13.24 -5.21
CA TRP A 66 -5.47 12.88 -4.32
C TRP A 66 -5.84 13.25 -2.89
N SER A 67 -5.86 12.27 -2.01
CA SER A 67 -6.25 12.46 -0.60
C SER A 67 -5.20 13.20 0.22
N ALA A 68 -3.95 13.13 -0.20
CA ALA A 68 -2.85 13.82 0.45
C ALA A 68 -1.79 14.28 -0.57
N VAL A 69 -1.17 15.42 -0.28
CA VAL A 69 0.01 15.96 -0.95
C VAL A 69 1.01 16.34 0.14
N SER A 70 2.25 15.90 0.06
CA SER A 70 3.30 16.25 1.03
C SER A 70 4.65 16.46 0.36
N LEU A 71 5.46 17.34 0.92
CA LEU A 71 6.89 17.35 0.65
C LEU A 71 7.52 16.03 1.08
N ASN A 72 8.56 15.58 0.37
CA ASN A 72 9.33 14.43 0.78
C ASN A 72 9.97 14.68 2.15
N SER A 73 9.97 13.66 3.01
CA SER A 73 10.66 13.74 4.28
C SER A 73 12.17 13.82 4.07
N PRO A 74 12.88 14.67 4.81
CA PRO A 74 14.32 14.80 4.67
C PRO A 74 15.01 13.51 5.11
N VAL A 75 15.75 12.89 4.20
CA VAL A 75 16.57 11.70 4.45
C VAL A 75 17.92 11.89 3.79
N ASN A 76 19.00 11.80 4.56
CA ASN A 76 20.35 11.79 4.06
C ASN A 76 20.87 10.35 4.06
N MET A 77 21.29 9.84 2.90
CA MET A 77 21.75 8.46 2.77
C MET A 77 22.86 8.34 1.73
N GLY A 78 23.99 7.80 2.14
CA GLY A 78 25.18 7.76 1.27
C GLY A 78 25.62 9.16 0.87
N GLU A 79 25.73 9.43 -0.42
CA GLU A 79 26.06 10.75 -0.97
C GLU A 79 24.83 11.65 -1.19
N TYR A 80 23.62 11.07 -1.11
CA TYR A 80 22.39 11.86 -1.25
C TYR A 80 22.18 12.77 -0.04
N ARG A 81 21.86 14.03 -0.34
CA ARG A 81 21.46 15.04 0.66
C ARG A 81 20.07 15.58 0.30
N SER A 82 19.21 15.63 1.29
CA SER A 82 17.90 16.27 1.13
C SER A 82 18.05 17.76 0.92
N PRO A 83 17.17 18.37 0.11
CA PRO A 83 17.13 19.83 -0.06
C PRO A 83 16.96 20.54 1.28
N THR A 84 17.71 21.64 1.45
CA THR A 84 17.68 22.48 2.66
C THR A 84 17.17 23.88 2.38
N SER A 85 17.19 24.33 1.11
CA SER A 85 16.70 25.61 0.66
C SER A 85 15.42 25.46 -0.17
N PRO A 86 14.42 26.36 -0.01
CA PRO A 86 13.19 26.35 -0.80
C PRO A 86 13.40 26.49 -2.31
N GLU A 87 14.52 27.00 -2.75
CA GLU A 87 14.90 27.16 -4.15
C GLU A 87 15.42 25.87 -4.78
N GLU A 88 15.74 24.87 -3.96
CA GLU A 88 16.23 23.56 -4.43
C GLU A 88 15.08 22.64 -4.89
N PRO A 89 15.35 21.77 -5.87
CA PRO A 89 14.38 20.77 -6.30
C PRO A 89 14.04 19.77 -5.17
N ILE A 90 12.78 19.35 -5.13
CA ILE A 90 12.30 18.35 -4.17
C ILE A 90 11.24 17.44 -4.81
N LEU A 91 11.01 16.29 -4.20
CA LEU A 91 9.89 15.42 -4.54
C LEU A 91 8.67 15.74 -3.69
N LEU A 92 7.50 15.73 -4.32
CA LEU A 92 6.21 15.65 -3.65
C LEU A 92 5.71 14.22 -3.68
N HIS A 93 5.06 13.79 -2.61
CA HIS A 93 4.29 12.56 -2.56
C HIS A 93 2.80 12.85 -2.58
N LEU A 94 2.09 12.19 -3.51
CA LEU A 94 0.64 12.20 -3.57
C LEU A 94 0.15 10.77 -3.40
N SER A 95 -0.91 10.58 -2.62
CA SER A 95 -1.48 9.27 -2.38
C SER A 95 -2.99 9.26 -2.62
N ARG A 96 -3.46 8.10 -3.09
CA ARG A 96 -4.87 7.79 -3.29
C ARG A 96 -5.10 6.31 -3.05
N SER A 97 -6.17 5.96 -2.35
CA SER A 97 -6.72 4.61 -2.30
C SER A 97 -8.06 4.61 -3.02
N PRO A 98 -8.10 4.18 -4.30
CA PRO A 98 -9.35 4.19 -5.06
C PRO A 98 -10.33 3.19 -4.46
N CYS A 99 -11.55 3.67 -4.19
CA CYS A 99 -12.64 2.90 -3.63
C CYS A 99 -13.98 3.51 -4.07
N LYS A 100 -15.06 2.78 -3.84
CA LYS A 100 -16.42 3.27 -4.07
C LYS A 100 -17.20 3.25 -2.75
N PRO A 101 -17.27 4.38 -2.01
CA PRO A 101 -18.00 4.45 -0.74
C PRO A 101 -19.43 3.94 -0.86
N GLY A 102 -19.95 3.35 0.22
CA GLY A 102 -21.31 2.80 0.30
C GLY A 102 -21.42 1.31 -0.11
N LEU A 103 -20.35 0.71 -0.62
CA LEU A 103 -20.28 -0.73 -0.89
C LEU A 103 -19.56 -1.47 0.24
N PRO A 104 -19.75 -2.80 0.38
CA PRO A 104 -18.93 -3.64 1.25
C PRO A 104 -17.43 -3.48 0.91
N ALA A 105 -16.55 -3.52 1.91
CA ALA A 105 -15.11 -3.25 1.77
C ALA A 105 -14.46 -4.04 0.61
N ARG A 106 -14.75 -5.33 0.50
CA ARG A 106 -14.21 -6.19 -0.58
C ARG A 106 -14.60 -5.71 -1.97
N GLU A 107 -15.85 -5.27 -2.14
CA GLU A 107 -16.35 -4.77 -3.43
C GLU A 107 -15.74 -3.40 -3.74
N GLN A 108 -15.56 -2.53 -2.74
CA GLN A 108 -14.83 -1.27 -2.90
C GLN A 108 -13.43 -1.52 -3.45
N HIS A 109 -12.70 -2.49 -2.91
CA HIS A 109 -11.34 -2.81 -3.34
C HIS A 109 -11.29 -3.41 -4.76
N LYS A 110 -12.26 -4.24 -5.14
CA LYS A 110 -12.36 -4.77 -6.52
C LYS A 110 -12.56 -3.64 -7.52
N ILE A 111 -13.50 -2.73 -7.25
CA ILE A 111 -13.78 -1.59 -8.12
C ILE A 111 -12.57 -0.65 -8.18
N GLY A 112 -11.93 -0.38 -7.05
CA GLY A 112 -10.72 0.44 -7.00
C GLY A 112 -9.55 -0.16 -7.80
N ARG A 113 -9.37 -1.48 -7.78
CA ARG A 113 -8.38 -2.16 -8.63
C ARG A 113 -8.68 -1.99 -10.11
N TYR A 114 -9.95 -2.13 -10.50
CA TYR A 114 -10.36 -1.93 -11.88
C TYR A 114 -10.14 -0.49 -12.33
N GLU A 115 -10.47 0.49 -11.47
CA GLU A 115 -10.18 1.91 -11.71
C GLU A 115 -8.67 2.13 -11.95
N LEU A 116 -7.81 1.55 -11.10
CA LEU A 116 -6.36 1.64 -11.26
C LEU A 116 -5.88 1.06 -12.58
N LEU A 117 -6.42 -0.07 -12.99
CA LEU A 117 -6.03 -0.76 -14.21
C LEU A 117 -6.41 0.05 -15.46
N THR A 118 -7.58 0.67 -15.44
CA THR A 118 -8.15 1.36 -16.61
C THR A 118 -7.78 2.84 -16.71
N THR A 119 -7.26 3.45 -15.63
CA THR A 119 -6.84 4.86 -15.65
C THR A 119 -5.53 5.03 -16.41
N THR A 120 -5.51 5.90 -17.42
CA THR A 120 -4.30 6.19 -18.21
C THR A 120 -3.35 7.12 -17.46
N PHE A 121 -2.07 7.13 -17.87
CA PHE A 121 -1.06 8.04 -17.30
C PHE A 121 -1.46 9.50 -17.51
N GLU A 122 -1.95 9.86 -18.68
CA GLU A 122 -2.39 11.23 -19.02
C GLU A 122 -3.53 11.69 -18.10
N THR A 123 -4.39 10.78 -17.67
CA THR A 123 -5.44 11.08 -16.70
C THR A 123 -4.85 11.36 -15.33
N PHE A 124 -3.89 10.57 -14.86
CA PHE A 124 -3.18 10.84 -13.61
C PHE A 124 -2.45 12.17 -13.67
N GLU A 125 -1.69 12.42 -14.73
CA GLU A 125 -0.93 13.66 -14.92
C GLU A 125 -1.85 14.89 -14.87
N ARG A 126 -2.96 14.87 -15.61
CA ARG A 126 -3.93 15.96 -15.59
C ARG A 126 -4.48 16.23 -14.19
N LYS A 127 -4.82 15.16 -13.44
CA LYS A 127 -5.32 15.27 -12.06
C LYS A 127 -4.26 15.79 -11.08
N ILE A 128 -3.00 15.42 -11.29
CA ILE A 128 -1.88 15.93 -10.50
C ILE A 128 -1.73 17.43 -10.74
N ARG A 129 -1.60 17.85 -12.02
CA ARG A 129 -1.41 19.25 -12.38
C ARG A 129 -2.56 20.14 -11.91
N ASP A 130 -3.80 19.70 -12.11
CA ASP A 130 -5.00 20.42 -11.68
C ASP A 130 -5.06 20.58 -10.15
N GLN A 131 -4.84 19.51 -9.40
CA GLN A 131 -4.91 19.57 -7.94
C GLN A 131 -3.76 20.40 -7.34
N LEU A 132 -2.54 20.24 -7.83
CA LEU A 132 -1.40 21.04 -7.38
C LEU A 132 -1.58 22.52 -7.71
N ALA A 133 -2.10 22.85 -8.89
CA ALA A 133 -2.43 24.24 -9.25
C ALA A 133 -3.42 24.84 -8.24
N ARG A 134 -4.55 24.18 -8.00
CA ARG A 134 -5.58 24.67 -7.07
C ARG A 134 -5.09 24.78 -5.62
N THR A 135 -4.20 23.89 -5.22
CA THR A 135 -3.70 23.86 -3.84
C THR A 135 -2.60 24.88 -3.58
N LEU A 136 -1.70 25.11 -4.55
CA LEU A 136 -0.44 25.82 -4.35
C LEU A 136 -0.34 27.16 -5.09
N SER A 137 -1.31 27.51 -5.96
CA SER A 137 -1.26 28.74 -6.76
C SER A 137 -1.16 30.02 -5.93
N ALA A 138 -1.80 30.06 -4.74
CA ALA A 138 -1.68 31.21 -3.82
C ALA A 138 -0.24 31.41 -3.31
N GLY A 139 0.60 30.34 -3.32
CA GLY A 139 2.04 30.42 -3.07
C GLY A 139 2.88 30.72 -4.30
N GLY A 140 2.25 30.89 -5.49
CA GLY A 140 2.92 31.19 -6.75
C GLY A 140 3.33 29.96 -7.57
N PHE A 141 2.80 28.78 -7.26
CA PHE A 141 3.07 27.56 -8.01
C PHE A 141 2.38 27.56 -9.38
N ASP A 142 3.14 27.21 -10.41
CA ASP A 142 2.66 27.01 -11.78
C ASP A 142 3.05 25.60 -12.26
N PRO A 143 2.08 24.70 -12.49
CA PRO A 143 2.38 23.32 -12.91
C PRO A 143 3.17 23.21 -14.21
N ALA A 144 3.03 24.18 -15.12
CA ALA A 144 3.74 24.18 -16.39
C ALA A 144 5.23 24.51 -16.22
N ARG A 145 5.53 25.41 -15.28
CA ARG A 145 6.89 25.85 -14.99
C ARG A 145 7.58 24.97 -13.96
N ASP A 146 6.87 24.57 -12.90
CA ASP A 146 7.47 24.06 -11.68
C ASP A 146 7.54 22.52 -11.63
N ILE A 147 6.76 21.78 -12.44
CA ILE A 147 6.82 20.32 -12.51
C ILE A 147 7.85 19.86 -13.53
N GLU A 148 8.83 19.08 -13.08
CA GLU A 148 9.89 18.48 -13.91
C GLU A 148 9.59 17.04 -14.32
N ALA A 149 9.09 16.24 -13.38
CA ALA A 149 8.88 14.82 -13.59
C ALA A 149 7.70 14.30 -12.78
N ILE A 150 7.05 13.28 -13.29
CA ILE A 150 5.96 12.59 -12.63
C ILE A 150 6.17 11.08 -12.77
N THR A 151 6.07 10.36 -11.64
CA THR A 151 5.96 8.91 -11.62
C THR A 151 4.68 8.48 -10.95
N VAL A 152 4.01 7.46 -11.49
CA VAL A 152 2.77 6.92 -10.93
C VAL A 152 2.96 5.43 -10.65
N ASN A 153 3.05 5.08 -9.37
CA ASN A 153 3.20 3.71 -8.91
C ASN A 153 1.83 3.16 -8.52
N ARG A 154 1.36 2.17 -9.26
CA ARG A 154 0.06 1.53 -9.05
C ARG A 154 0.27 0.24 -8.28
N TRP A 155 -0.37 0.14 -7.11
CA TRP A 155 -0.34 -1.04 -6.26
C TRP A 155 -1.73 -1.62 -6.16
N PRO A 156 -2.09 -2.62 -6.99
CA PRO A 156 -3.43 -3.19 -6.97
C PRO A 156 -3.72 -3.96 -5.67
N HIS A 157 -2.67 -4.40 -4.97
CA HIS A 157 -2.71 -5.16 -3.73
C HIS A 157 -1.66 -4.58 -2.77
N GLY A 158 -1.94 -3.38 -2.23
CA GLY A 158 -1.05 -2.70 -1.32
C GLY A 158 -1.23 -3.16 0.13
N TYR A 159 -0.13 -3.22 0.88
CA TYR A 159 0.02 -3.59 2.29
C TYR A 159 -0.52 -4.97 2.69
N GLY A 160 -0.14 -5.45 3.86
CA GLY A 160 -0.83 -6.52 4.57
C GLY A 160 -2.21 -6.06 5.03
N TYR A 161 -3.14 -6.99 5.14
CA TYR A 161 -4.46 -6.69 5.70
C TYR A 161 -4.30 -6.40 7.21
N GLU A 162 -4.97 -5.37 7.67
CA GLU A 162 -5.14 -5.06 9.08
C GLU A 162 -6.63 -5.09 9.42
N TYR A 163 -6.99 -5.68 10.54
CA TYR A 163 -8.39 -5.72 10.95
C TYR A 163 -8.92 -4.32 11.28
N ASN A 164 -10.12 -4.06 10.79
CA ASN A 164 -10.80 -2.79 11.02
C ASN A 164 -12.06 -3.06 11.87
N PRO A 165 -12.12 -2.60 13.13
CA PRO A 165 -13.24 -2.88 14.02
C PRO A 165 -14.59 -2.29 13.57
N LEU A 166 -14.58 -1.44 12.53
CA LEU A 166 -15.84 -0.94 11.93
C LEU A 166 -16.45 -1.92 10.91
N PHE A 167 -15.67 -2.86 10.38
CA PHE A 167 -16.10 -3.73 9.29
C PHE A 167 -15.89 -5.21 9.56
N ASP A 168 -14.87 -5.54 10.34
CA ASP A 168 -14.52 -6.91 10.66
C ASP A 168 -15.22 -7.38 11.93
N PRO A 169 -15.70 -8.63 11.98
CA PRO A 169 -16.24 -9.21 13.20
C PRO A 169 -15.17 -9.29 14.33
N ASP A 170 -15.63 -9.26 15.55
CA ASP A 170 -14.78 -9.51 16.73
C ASP A 170 -14.64 -11.02 16.94
N TRP A 171 -13.63 -11.61 16.30
CA TRP A 171 -13.31 -13.04 16.45
C TRP A 171 -12.47 -13.31 17.70
N PRO A 172 -12.69 -14.45 18.36
CA PRO A 172 -11.69 -15.03 19.23
C PRO A 172 -10.36 -15.19 18.49
N GLU A 173 -9.24 -15.09 19.18
CA GLU A 173 -7.92 -15.04 18.55
C GLU A 173 -7.63 -16.23 17.63
N ASP A 174 -8.01 -17.45 18.07
CA ASP A 174 -7.82 -18.71 17.33
C ASP A 174 -8.73 -18.84 16.10
N GLN A 175 -9.78 -18.04 16.01
CA GLN A 175 -10.76 -18.02 14.92
C GLN A 175 -10.51 -16.88 13.91
N ARG A 176 -9.53 -16.04 14.14
CA ARG A 176 -9.18 -14.97 13.20
C ARG A 176 -8.72 -15.53 11.85
N PRO A 177 -9.17 -14.97 10.73
CA PRO A 177 -8.80 -15.45 9.41
C PRO A 177 -7.28 -15.58 9.17
N ASN A 178 -6.46 -14.66 9.69
CA ASN A 178 -5.00 -14.77 9.57
C ASN A 178 -4.45 -15.98 10.34
N VAL A 179 -5.02 -16.32 11.48
CA VAL A 179 -4.60 -17.47 12.31
C VAL A 179 -5.01 -18.80 11.67
N ILE A 180 -6.24 -18.87 11.16
CA ILE A 180 -6.72 -20.05 10.42
C ILE A 180 -5.92 -20.21 9.13
N GLY A 181 -5.74 -19.13 8.37
CA GLY A 181 -5.09 -19.14 7.07
C GLY A 181 -3.61 -19.56 7.13
N ARG A 182 -2.89 -19.18 8.21
CA ARG A 182 -1.46 -19.48 8.37
C ARG A 182 -1.14 -20.87 8.94
N LYS A 183 -2.17 -21.69 9.26
CA LYS A 183 -1.93 -23.04 9.83
C LYS A 183 -1.09 -23.88 8.87
N PRO A 184 -0.13 -24.67 9.40
CA PRO A 184 0.64 -25.61 8.57
C PRO A 184 -0.25 -26.64 7.88
N PHE A 185 0.14 -27.04 6.68
CA PHE A 185 -0.48 -28.14 5.96
C PHE A 185 0.59 -29.16 5.56
N GLY A 186 0.71 -30.24 6.31
CA GLY A 186 1.77 -31.21 6.14
C GLY A 186 3.17 -30.61 6.32
N LYS A 187 3.94 -30.54 5.25
CA LYS A 187 5.28 -29.92 5.20
C LYS A 187 5.26 -28.55 4.50
N ILE A 188 4.11 -27.89 4.45
CA ILE A 188 3.94 -26.55 3.90
C ILE A 188 3.56 -25.62 5.04
N THR A 189 4.27 -24.50 5.15
CA THR A 189 3.97 -23.39 6.09
C THR A 189 3.82 -22.08 5.33
N ILE A 190 3.14 -21.11 5.94
CA ILE A 190 2.77 -19.85 5.28
C ILE A 190 3.34 -18.70 6.09
N ALA A 191 4.12 -17.81 5.44
CA ALA A 191 4.80 -16.70 6.11
C ALA A 191 4.75 -15.44 5.25
N ASN A 192 4.15 -14.37 5.78
CA ASN A 192 4.16 -13.01 5.22
C ASN A 192 3.41 -12.07 6.18
N THR A 193 3.30 -10.79 5.84
CA THR A 193 2.55 -9.79 6.61
C THR A 193 1.06 -10.11 6.75
N ASP A 194 0.42 -10.74 5.75
CA ASP A 194 -0.98 -11.16 5.84
C ASP A 194 -1.19 -12.19 6.94
N SER A 195 -0.20 -13.07 7.17
CA SER A 195 -0.25 -14.07 8.25
C SER A 195 -0.22 -13.45 9.66
N ALA A 196 0.27 -12.21 9.79
CA ALA A 196 0.20 -11.44 11.02
C ALA A 196 -1.05 -10.55 11.09
N ALA A 197 -1.73 -10.30 9.98
CA ALA A 197 -2.72 -9.23 9.81
C ALA A 197 -2.14 -7.86 10.22
N THR A 198 -0.91 -7.58 9.82
CA THR A 198 -0.15 -6.38 10.19
C THR A 198 0.80 -6.01 9.06
N ALA A 199 0.82 -4.73 8.63
CA ALA A 199 1.51 -4.29 7.42
C ALA A 199 2.96 -3.82 7.66
N TYR A 200 3.70 -4.41 8.60
CA TYR A 200 5.05 -4.01 8.97
C TYR A 200 6.10 -5.09 8.71
N THR A 201 7.34 -4.67 8.50
CA THR A 201 8.46 -5.56 8.18
C THR A 201 8.82 -6.51 9.33
N ASP A 202 8.79 -6.02 10.56
CA ASP A 202 9.00 -6.83 11.77
C ASP A 202 7.97 -7.95 11.89
N ALA A 203 6.70 -7.66 11.64
CA ALA A 203 5.66 -8.68 11.58
C ALA A 203 5.92 -9.75 10.50
N ALA A 204 6.46 -9.37 9.34
CA ALA A 204 6.87 -10.34 8.32
C ALA A 204 8.01 -11.25 8.80
N ILE A 205 8.99 -10.70 9.53
CA ILE A 205 10.13 -11.43 10.10
C ILE A 205 9.63 -12.43 11.15
N ASP A 206 8.74 -12.00 12.06
CA ASP A 206 8.14 -12.87 13.07
C ASP A 206 7.37 -14.03 12.44
N GLN A 207 6.62 -13.78 11.38
CA GLN A 207 5.92 -14.84 10.66
C GLN A 207 6.87 -15.79 9.92
N ALA A 208 7.99 -15.30 9.39
CA ALA A 208 9.02 -16.14 8.80
C ALA A 208 9.66 -17.06 9.86
N TYR A 209 10.01 -16.52 11.03
CA TYR A 209 10.55 -17.27 12.15
C TYR A 209 9.57 -18.37 12.60
N ARG A 210 8.29 -18.04 12.81
CA ARG A 210 7.25 -19.02 13.15
C ARG A 210 7.15 -20.13 12.10
N ALA A 211 7.06 -19.77 10.82
CA ALA A 211 6.87 -20.72 9.73
C ALA A 211 8.05 -21.70 9.57
N VAL A 212 9.27 -21.23 9.82
CA VAL A 212 10.46 -22.08 9.82
C VAL A 212 10.43 -23.06 11.02
N ASN A 213 10.09 -22.56 12.22
CA ASN A 213 10.00 -23.43 13.41
C ASN A 213 8.92 -24.51 13.28
N GLU A 214 7.81 -24.24 12.59
CA GLU A 214 6.77 -25.23 12.29
C GLU A 214 7.25 -26.36 11.36
N LEU A 215 8.33 -26.15 10.60
CA LEU A 215 8.94 -27.18 9.73
C LEU A 215 10.05 -27.98 10.41
N LEU A 216 10.64 -27.46 11.48
CA LEU A 216 11.69 -28.15 12.20
C LEU A 216 11.09 -29.30 12.99
N PRO A 217 11.79 -30.47 13.06
CA PRO A 217 11.39 -31.52 13.99
C PRO A 217 11.52 -30.99 15.42
N GLY A 218 10.46 -31.17 16.22
CA GLY A 218 10.47 -30.88 17.64
C GLY A 218 11.41 -31.82 18.41
#